data_213585b9a48cf6e3e4d1b590f787d49c
#
_entry.id   213585b9a48cf6e3e4d1b590f787d49c
#
_cell.length_a   1.000
_cell.length_b   1.000
_cell.length_c   1.000
_cell.angle_alpha   90.00
_cell.angle_beta   90.00
_cell.angle_gamma   90.00
#
_symmetry.space_group_name_H-M   'P 1'
#
loop_
_entity.id
_entity.type
_entity.pdbx_description
1 polymer ?
#
loop_
_entity_poly.entity_id
_entity_poly.type
_entity_poly.pdbx_seq_one_letter_code
_entity_poly.pdbx_strand_id
1 'polypeptide(L)'
;MSAKIIDGKQVAQTIRSQVAAQVQQRLAAGKRAPGLAVILVGADPASQVYVGSKRRACEEVGFLSRSYDLSATASQEELLALIDQLNADSHVDGILVQLPLPDHFDTTQVLERIQPDKDVDGFHPYNVGRLAQRIPALRPCTPKGIMTLIETTGVKTHGLHAVVVGASNIVGRPMTLELLLAGCTTTTCHRFTRDLEEQVRRADLLVVAVGKPNFIPGEWIKPGALVIDVGINRLADGSLVGDVEFETARSHAAFITPVPGGVGPMTVASLMENTLIACSEYHD
;
A
#
# COMPACT_ATOMS: atom_id res chain seq x y z
N MET A 1 -4.49 -25.05 -16.70
CA MET A 1 -4.06 -23.82 -17.42
C MET A 1 -3.24 -22.99 -16.43
N SER A 2 -2.17 -22.36 -16.87
CA SER A 2 -1.37 -21.50 -15.97
C SER A 2 -2.06 -20.15 -15.76
N ALA A 3 -1.98 -19.59 -14.55
CA ALA A 3 -2.55 -18.29 -14.22
C ALA A 3 -2.03 -17.15 -15.12
N LYS A 4 -2.88 -16.19 -15.41
CA LYS A 4 -2.45 -14.92 -16.00
C LYS A 4 -1.71 -14.11 -14.93
N ILE A 5 -0.54 -13.61 -15.29
CA ILE A 5 0.26 -12.77 -14.39
C ILE A 5 -0.29 -11.36 -14.37
N ILE A 6 -0.49 -10.81 -13.17
CA ILE A 6 -0.89 -9.41 -12.98
C ILE A 6 0.38 -8.56 -12.88
N ASP A 7 0.72 -7.85 -13.95
CA ASP A 7 1.95 -7.03 -14.01
C ASP A 7 1.75 -5.69 -13.29
N GLY A 8 2.08 -5.67 -11.99
CA GLY A 8 1.98 -4.46 -11.18
C GLY A 8 2.99 -3.37 -11.58
N LYS A 9 4.13 -3.72 -12.19
CA LYS A 9 5.08 -2.71 -12.69
C LYS A 9 4.48 -1.90 -13.82
N GLN A 10 3.85 -2.57 -14.78
CA GLN A 10 3.20 -1.90 -15.91
C GLN A 10 2.04 -1.02 -15.46
N VAL A 11 1.19 -1.52 -14.57
CA VAL A 11 0.04 -0.75 -14.04
C VAL A 11 0.54 0.47 -13.27
N ALA A 12 1.51 0.29 -12.36
CA ALA A 12 2.10 1.40 -11.60
C ALA A 12 2.74 2.46 -12.50
N GLN A 13 3.43 2.06 -13.59
CA GLN A 13 3.99 2.99 -14.56
C GLN A 13 2.89 3.82 -15.25
N THR A 14 1.79 3.18 -15.65
CA THR A 14 0.65 3.87 -16.26
C THR A 14 0.09 4.93 -15.30
N ILE A 15 -0.11 4.58 -14.03
CA ILE A 15 -0.60 5.52 -13.01
C ILE A 15 0.37 6.69 -12.83
N ARG A 16 1.68 6.44 -12.67
CA ARG A 16 2.66 7.53 -12.53
C ARG A 16 2.67 8.45 -13.74
N SER A 17 2.55 7.91 -14.96
CA SER A 17 2.45 8.72 -16.16
C SER A 17 1.19 9.60 -16.17
N GLN A 18 0.06 9.09 -15.69
CA GLN A 18 -1.18 9.86 -15.56
C GLN A 18 -1.05 10.97 -14.51
N VAL A 19 -0.44 10.66 -13.36
CA VAL A 19 -0.14 11.67 -12.32
C VAL A 19 0.78 12.75 -12.88
N ALA A 20 1.87 12.39 -13.56
CA ALA A 20 2.78 13.35 -14.17
C ALA A 20 2.06 14.28 -15.17
N ALA A 21 1.18 13.73 -16.01
CA ALA A 21 0.38 14.53 -16.95
C ALA A 21 -0.54 15.53 -16.21
N GLN A 22 -1.18 15.12 -15.13
CA GLN A 22 -2.02 16.01 -14.32
C GLN A 22 -1.19 17.11 -13.61
N VAL A 23 0.01 16.78 -13.13
CA VAL A 23 0.94 17.78 -12.57
C VAL A 23 1.33 18.82 -13.62
N GLN A 24 1.66 18.40 -14.85
CA GLN A 24 1.96 19.34 -15.95
C GLN A 24 0.77 20.24 -16.28
N GLN A 25 -0.45 19.72 -16.27
CA GLN A 25 -1.66 20.52 -16.48
C GLN A 25 -1.85 21.55 -15.36
N ARG A 26 -1.59 21.17 -14.09
CA ARG A 26 -1.63 22.09 -12.94
C ARG A 26 -0.63 23.25 -13.11
N LEU A 27 0.63 22.93 -13.45
CA LEU A 27 1.68 23.91 -13.65
C LEU A 27 1.35 24.87 -14.82
N ALA A 28 0.83 24.33 -15.91
CA ALA A 28 0.37 25.14 -17.05
C ALA A 28 -0.79 26.09 -16.70
N ALA A 29 -1.62 25.71 -15.71
CA ALA A 29 -2.69 26.53 -15.17
C ALA A 29 -2.20 27.55 -14.09
N GLY A 30 -0.89 27.68 -13.87
CA GLY A 30 -0.30 28.60 -12.90
C GLY A 30 -0.40 28.11 -11.44
N LYS A 31 -0.81 26.87 -11.20
CA LYS A 31 -0.85 26.27 -9.87
C LYS A 31 0.51 25.66 -9.50
N ARG A 32 0.81 25.54 -8.20
CA ARG A 32 2.04 24.91 -7.73
C ARG A 32 2.05 23.40 -7.93
N ALA A 33 3.23 22.80 -7.94
CA ALA A 33 3.36 21.33 -7.88
C ALA A 33 2.95 20.80 -6.50
N PRO A 34 2.42 19.57 -6.42
CA PRO A 34 2.17 18.89 -5.14
C PRO A 34 3.47 18.70 -4.34
N GLY A 35 3.39 18.86 -3.02
CA GLY A 35 4.51 18.70 -2.08
C GLY A 35 4.38 17.44 -1.24
N LEU A 36 5.41 16.59 -1.21
CA LEU A 36 5.49 15.39 -0.37
C LEU A 36 6.68 15.48 0.57
N ALA A 37 6.43 15.38 1.87
CA ALA A 37 7.44 15.21 2.89
C ALA A 37 7.58 13.72 3.25
N VAL A 38 8.81 13.20 3.15
CA VAL A 38 9.14 11.81 3.50
C VAL A 38 10.09 11.82 4.69
N ILE A 39 9.66 11.21 5.79
CA ILE A 39 10.43 11.10 7.02
C ILE A 39 10.93 9.66 7.17
N LEU A 40 12.24 9.50 7.36
CA LEU A 40 12.90 8.24 7.68
C LEU A 40 13.58 8.36 9.05
N VAL A 41 13.33 7.41 9.94
CA VAL A 41 14.00 7.36 11.24
C VAL A 41 14.91 6.13 11.27
N GLY A 42 16.22 6.39 11.49
CA GLY A 42 17.23 5.33 11.48
C GLY A 42 17.70 4.94 10.08
N ALA A 43 18.40 3.82 10.01
CA ALA A 43 19.11 3.37 8.81
C ALA A 43 18.75 1.92 8.42
N ASP A 44 17.50 1.49 8.65
CA ASP A 44 17.07 0.17 8.21
C ASP A 44 17.21 0.02 6.68
N PRO A 45 17.95 -0.98 6.17
CA PRO A 45 18.25 -1.10 4.75
C PRO A 45 17.01 -1.27 3.87
N ALA A 46 15.98 -1.98 4.36
CA ALA A 46 14.74 -2.16 3.61
C ALA A 46 13.98 -0.82 3.49
N SER A 47 13.89 -0.07 4.58
CA SER A 47 13.28 1.26 4.62
C SER A 47 13.99 2.24 3.68
N GLN A 48 15.33 2.21 3.63
CA GLN A 48 16.11 3.05 2.70
C GLN A 48 15.79 2.76 1.23
N VAL A 49 15.64 1.49 0.85
CA VAL A 49 15.26 1.09 -0.52
C VAL A 49 13.87 1.63 -0.87
N TYR A 50 12.90 1.50 0.04
CA TYR A 50 11.54 2.01 -0.16
C TYR A 50 11.49 3.53 -0.27
N VAL A 51 12.17 4.25 0.63
CA VAL A 51 12.28 5.71 0.58
C VAL A 51 12.95 6.16 -0.72
N GLY A 52 14.04 5.50 -1.14
CA GLY A 52 14.68 5.78 -2.42
C GLY A 52 13.75 5.61 -3.62
N SER A 53 12.87 4.62 -3.59
CA SER A 53 11.87 4.41 -4.64
C SER A 53 10.78 5.49 -4.66
N LYS A 54 10.35 5.95 -3.48
CA LYS A 54 9.37 7.04 -3.32
C LYS A 54 9.95 8.37 -3.81
N ARG A 55 11.21 8.69 -3.45
CA ARG A 55 11.91 9.90 -3.92
C ARG A 55 12.00 9.94 -5.45
N ARG A 56 12.45 8.84 -6.07
CA ARG A 56 12.50 8.74 -7.55
C ARG A 56 11.13 8.91 -8.21
N ALA A 57 10.09 8.32 -7.61
CA ALA A 57 8.73 8.48 -8.12
C ALA A 57 8.25 9.95 -8.04
N CYS A 58 8.58 10.68 -6.96
CA CYS A 58 8.28 12.11 -6.86
C CYS A 58 8.96 12.92 -7.98
N GLU A 59 10.23 12.65 -8.25
CA GLU A 59 10.98 13.29 -9.34
C GLU A 59 10.33 12.98 -10.70
N GLU A 60 9.98 11.70 -10.92
CA GLU A 60 9.33 11.23 -12.16
C GLU A 60 8.00 11.95 -12.44
N VAL A 61 7.19 12.16 -11.41
CA VAL A 61 5.87 12.79 -11.57
C VAL A 61 5.89 14.32 -11.42
N GLY A 62 7.04 14.90 -11.08
CA GLY A 62 7.21 16.35 -10.96
C GLY A 62 6.71 16.95 -9.64
N PHE A 63 6.74 16.18 -8.55
CA PHE A 63 6.41 16.66 -7.20
C PHE A 63 7.58 17.40 -6.55
N LEU A 64 7.28 18.32 -5.63
CA LEU A 64 8.24 18.86 -4.67
C LEU A 64 8.46 17.85 -3.55
N SER A 65 9.57 17.12 -3.59
CA SER A 65 9.92 16.12 -2.57
C SER A 65 10.85 16.74 -1.52
N ARG A 66 10.48 16.63 -0.24
CA ARG A 66 11.31 17.00 0.91
C ARG A 66 11.59 15.75 1.74
N SER A 67 12.86 15.53 2.06
CA SER A 67 13.30 14.35 2.81
C SER A 67 13.89 14.76 4.14
N TYR A 68 13.49 14.05 5.18
CA TYR A 68 13.92 14.25 6.56
C TYR A 68 14.44 12.92 7.09
N ASP A 69 15.76 12.80 7.19
CA ASP A 69 16.42 11.60 7.68
C ASP A 69 16.85 11.86 9.14
N LEU A 70 16.10 11.29 10.09
CA LEU A 70 16.36 11.41 11.52
C LEU A 70 17.24 10.25 12.01
N SER A 71 18.03 10.54 13.07
CA SER A 71 18.82 9.50 13.74
C SER A 71 17.92 8.41 14.31
N ALA A 72 18.43 7.17 14.38
CA ALA A 72 17.77 6.10 15.12
C ALA A 72 17.59 6.40 16.62
N THR A 73 18.34 7.37 17.14
CA THR A 73 18.28 7.84 18.54
C THR A 73 17.48 9.13 18.69
N ALA A 74 16.83 9.62 17.63
CA ALA A 74 15.94 10.78 17.73
C ALA A 74 14.84 10.53 18.75
N SER A 75 14.41 11.56 19.45
CA SER A 75 13.31 11.42 20.40
C SER A 75 11.95 11.45 19.70
N GLN A 76 10.92 10.92 20.37
CA GLN A 76 9.56 11.02 19.86
C GLN A 76 9.11 12.49 19.75
N GLU A 77 9.48 13.33 20.70
CA GLU A 77 9.15 14.75 20.70
C GLU A 77 9.74 15.47 19.49
N GLU A 78 10.97 15.12 19.09
CA GLU A 78 11.61 15.66 17.88
C GLU A 78 10.84 15.30 16.62
N LEU A 79 10.43 14.03 16.48
CA LEU A 79 9.61 13.58 15.34
C LEU A 79 8.23 14.25 15.33
N LEU A 80 7.56 14.34 16.48
CA LEU A 80 6.25 15.00 16.58
C LEU A 80 6.33 16.50 16.26
N ALA A 81 7.37 17.18 16.73
CA ALA A 81 7.60 18.60 16.41
C ALA A 81 7.85 18.81 14.89
N LEU A 82 8.58 17.90 14.23
CA LEU A 82 8.75 17.94 12.79
C LEU A 82 7.40 17.75 12.07
N ILE A 83 6.59 16.78 12.51
CA ILE A 83 5.25 16.56 11.92
C ILE A 83 4.39 17.82 12.09
N ASP A 84 4.41 18.49 13.25
CA ASP A 84 3.68 19.74 13.47
C ASP A 84 4.10 20.85 12.51
N GLN A 85 5.40 21.01 12.27
CA GLN A 85 5.92 21.97 11.29
C GLN A 85 5.42 21.66 9.88
N LEU A 86 5.42 20.37 9.49
CA LEU A 86 4.95 19.93 8.18
C LEU A 86 3.42 20.05 8.04
N ASN A 87 2.67 19.81 9.10
CA ASN A 87 1.22 20.04 9.13
C ASN A 87 0.90 21.53 8.87
N ALA A 88 1.69 22.44 9.41
CA ALA A 88 1.50 23.89 9.25
C ALA A 88 2.04 24.43 7.90
N ASP A 89 2.86 23.68 7.17
CA ASP A 89 3.44 24.13 5.91
C ASP A 89 2.46 23.97 4.75
N SER A 90 2.03 25.08 4.15
CA SER A 90 1.12 25.13 3.00
C SER A 90 1.72 24.58 1.68
N HIS A 91 3.03 24.35 1.63
CA HIS A 91 3.69 23.71 0.49
C HIS A 91 3.85 22.19 0.64
N VAL A 92 3.36 21.62 1.74
CA VAL A 92 3.36 20.18 1.99
C VAL A 92 1.93 19.68 1.93
N ASP A 93 1.63 18.86 0.95
CA ASP A 93 0.31 18.25 0.74
C ASP A 93 0.22 16.84 1.32
N GLY A 94 1.36 16.18 1.43
CA GLY A 94 1.44 14.83 2.00
C GLY A 94 2.62 14.70 2.95
N ILE A 95 2.38 13.98 4.04
CA ILE A 95 3.40 13.60 5.03
C ILE A 95 3.43 12.08 5.06
N LEU A 96 4.62 11.51 4.92
CA LEU A 96 4.86 10.09 5.01
C LEU A 96 5.94 9.82 6.05
N VAL A 97 5.61 9.03 7.06
CA VAL A 97 6.58 8.48 8.02
C VAL A 97 6.84 7.03 7.65
N GLN A 98 8.07 6.74 7.22
CA GLN A 98 8.43 5.39 6.79
C GLN A 98 8.43 4.41 7.97
N LEU A 99 7.60 3.38 7.88
CA LEU A 99 7.55 2.28 8.85
C LEU A 99 8.48 1.13 8.42
N PRO A 100 8.97 0.32 9.39
CA PRO A 100 8.77 0.45 10.84
C PRO A 100 9.60 1.56 11.47
N LEU A 101 9.13 2.11 12.58
CA LEU A 101 9.90 2.99 13.46
C LEU A 101 10.72 2.15 14.47
N PRO A 102 11.82 2.68 15.02
CA PRO A 102 12.50 2.06 16.17
C PRO A 102 11.54 1.85 17.36
N ASP A 103 11.79 0.82 18.18
CA ASP A 103 10.86 0.34 19.22
C ASP A 103 10.48 1.36 20.30
N HIS A 104 11.29 2.40 20.49
CA HIS A 104 10.99 3.44 21.49
C HIS A 104 9.95 4.47 21.01
N PHE A 105 9.52 4.43 19.75
CA PHE A 105 8.45 5.29 19.25
C PHE A 105 7.07 4.65 19.45
N ASP A 106 6.11 5.44 19.90
CA ASP A 106 4.70 5.10 19.77
C ASP A 106 4.22 5.39 18.35
N THR A 107 4.24 4.36 17.52
CA THR A 107 3.81 4.46 16.11
C THR A 107 2.37 4.99 15.97
N THR A 108 1.48 4.65 16.89
CA THR A 108 0.09 5.11 16.86
C THR A 108 0.03 6.62 17.06
N GLN A 109 0.71 7.13 18.07
CA GLN A 109 0.76 8.57 18.34
C GLN A 109 1.41 9.35 17.18
N VAL A 110 2.44 8.79 16.55
CA VAL A 110 3.10 9.39 15.39
C VAL A 110 2.13 9.51 14.20
N LEU A 111 1.42 8.42 13.87
CA LEU A 111 0.47 8.41 12.76
C LEU A 111 -0.73 9.33 13.00
N GLU A 112 -1.25 9.37 14.23
CA GLU A 112 -2.37 10.25 14.61
C GLU A 112 -1.96 11.74 14.68
N ARG A 113 -0.66 12.06 14.74
CA ARG A 113 -0.18 13.46 14.71
C ARG A 113 -0.24 14.07 13.32
N ILE A 114 -0.19 13.26 12.26
CA ILE A 114 -0.35 13.74 10.89
C ILE A 114 -1.79 14.21 10.68
N GLN A 115 -1.99 15.39 10.08
CA GLN A 115 -3.34 15.82 9.73
C GLN A 115 -3.97 14.85 8.72
N PRO A 116 -5.25 14.46 8.90
CA PRO A 116 -5.90 13.46 8.05
C PRO A 116 -5.89 13.76 6.55
N ASP A 117 -5.90 15.03 6.17
CA ASP A 117 -5.82 15.52 4.80
C ASP A 117 -4.40 15.53 4.22
N LYS A 118 -3.38 15.36 5.07
CA LYS A 118 -1.97 15.15 4.70
C LYS A 118 -1.48 13.72 4.93
N ASP A 119 -2.31 12.83 5.47
CA ASP A 119 -2.00 11.41 5.64
C ASP A 119 -2.11 10.67 4.32
N VAL A 120 -1.12 10.84 3.45
CA VAL A 120 -1.13 10.26 2.09
C VAL A 120 -0.85 8.76 2.04
N ASP A 121 -0.34 8.16 3.11
CA ASP A 121 -0.31 6.69 3.28
C ASP A 121 -1.69 6.10 3.63
N GLY A 122 -2.61 6.93 4.18
CA GLY A 122 -3.99 6.55 4.50
C GLY A 122 -4.11 5.72 5.77
N PHE A 123 -3.19 5.86 6.73
CA PHE A 123 -3.16 5.06 7.96
C PHE A 123 -3.83 5.73 9.15
N HIS A 124 -4.10 7.03 9.06
CA HIS A 124 -4.76 7.78 10.11
C HIS A 124 -6.14 7.17 10.43
N PRO A 125 -6.51 6.99 11.71
CA PRO A 125 -7.80 6.43 12.11
C PRO A 125 -9.01 7.11 11.48
N TYR A 126 -8.94 8.42 11.24
CA TYR A 126 -9.97 9.18 10.53
C TYR A 126 -10.18 8.64 9.10
N ASN A 127 -9.10 8.45 8.33
CA ASN A 127 -9.17 7.97 6.95
C ASN A 127 -9.65 6.51 6.88
N VAL A 128 -9.16 5.65 7.77
CA VAL A 128 -9.62 4.26 7.90
C VAL A 128 -11.08 4.20 8.34
N GLY A 129 -11.51 5.06 9.28
CA GLY A 129 -12.90 5.19 9.72
C GLY A 129 -13.83 5.61 8.59
N ARG A 130 -13.41 6.55 7.74
CA ARG A 130 -14.16 6.97 6.55
C ARG A 130 -14.32 5.84 5.53
N LEU A 131 -13.24 5.05 5.31
CA LEU A 131 -13.31 3.87 4.45
C LEU A 131 -14.32 2.86 4.98
N ALA A 132 -14.31 2.60 6.29
CA ALA A 132 -15.27 1.70 6.94
C ALA A 132 -16.74 2.19 6.80
N GLN A 133 -16.95 3.50 6.77
CA GLN A 133 -18.28 4.13 6.61
C GLN A 133 -18.69 4.34 5.14
N ARG A 134 -17.93 3.83 4.17
CA ARG A 134 -18.21 3.95 2.72
C ARG A 134 -18.13 5.39 2.18
N ILE A 135 -17.39 6.26 2.84
CA ILE A 135 -17.12 7.64 2.44
C ILE A 135 -15.60 7.90 2.41
N PRO A 136 -14.81 7.08 1.68
CA PRO A 136 -13.35 7.17 1.70
C PRO A 136 -12.86 8.56 1.29
N ALA A 137 -11.78 9.00 1.95
CA ALA A 137 -10.98 10.14 1.56
C ALA A 137 -9.62 9.65 1.03
N LEU A 138 -8.52 9.91 1.72
CA LEU A 138 -7.24 9.28 1.39
C LEU A 138 -7.26 7.80 1.82
N ARG A 139 -7.08 6.92 0.84
CA ARG A 139 -7.18 5.47 1.04
C ARG A 139 -5.80 4.88 1.30
N PRO A 140 -5.66 3.86 2.16
CA PRO A 140 -4.40 3.17 2.38
C PRO A 140 -3.74 2.72 1.07
N CYS A 141 -2.49 3.13 0.85
CA CYS A 141 -1.82 3.02 -0.46
C CYS A 141 -1.77 1.59 -0.99
N THR A 142 -1.36 0.61 -0.16
CA THR A 142 -1.26 -0.78 -0.59
C THR A 142 -2.62 -1.39 -0.92
N PRO A 143 -3.65 -1.32 -0.06
CA PRO A 143 -5.01 -1.75 -0.39
C PRO A 143 -5.59 -1.07 -1.64
N LYS A 144 -5.44 0.25 -1.78
CA LYS A 144 -5.87 0.99 -2.98
C LYS A 144 -5.20 0.43 -4.24
N GLY A 145 -3.88 0.24 -4.20
CA GLY A 145 -3.13 -0.32 -5.32
C GLY A 145 -3.56 -1.75 -5.66
N ILE A 146 -3.89 -2.56 -4.66
CA ILE A 146 -4.43 -3.92 -4.87
C ILE A 146 -5.79 -3.85 -5.58
N MET A 147 -6.68 -2.95 -5.17
CA MET A 147 -7.96 -2.79 -5.85
C MET A 147 -7.78 -2.43 -7.32
N THR A 148 -6.86 -1.54 -7.64
CA THR A 148 -6.51 -1.21 -9.03
C THR A 148 -5.99 -2.43 -9.81
N LEU A 149 -5.14 -3.26 -9.20
CA LEU A 149 -4.68 -4.51 -9.83
C LEU A 149 -5.84 -5.46 -10.11
N ILE A 150 -6.76 -5.62 -9.16
CA ILE A 150 -7.96 -6.46 -9.34
C ILE A 150 -8.80 -5.96 -10.52
N GLU A 151 -9.01 -4.65 -10.61
CA GLU A 151 -9.77 -4.01 -11.70
C GLU A 151 -9.16 -4.31 -13.08
N THR A 152 -7.81 -4.34 -13.20
CA THR A 152 -7.14 -4.66 -14.47
C THR A 152 -7.39 -6.08 -14.97
N THR A 153 -7.80 -6.99 -14.10
CA THR A 153 -8.14 -8.37 -14.49
C THR A 153 -9.48 -8.49 -15.20
N GLY A 154 -10.35 -7.48 -15.06
CA GLY A 154 -11.74 -7.52 -15.52
C GLY A 154 -12.67 -8.43 -14.69
N VAL A 155 -12.17 -9.01 -13.61
CA VAL A 155 -12.98 -9.85 -12.70
C VAL A 155 -13.93 -8.94 -11.90
N LYS A 156 -15.22 -9.26 -11.95
CA LYS A 156 -16.23 -8.56 -11.13
C LYS A 156 -16.14 -9.06 -9.69
N THR A 157 -15.84 -8.15 -8.77
CA THR A 157 -15.67 -8.46 -7.33
C THR A 157 -16.98 -8.68 -6.60
N HIS A 158 -18.07 -8.10 -7.11
CA HIS A 158 -19.38 -8.15 -6.45
C HIS A 158 -19.88 -9.59 -6.26
N GLY A 159 -20.11 -9.98 -5.02
CA GLY A 159 -20.59 -11.31 -4.62
C GLY A 159 -19.49 -12.36 -4.43
N LEU A 160 -18.21 -12.06 -4.73
CA LEU A 160 -17.11 -12.99 -4.48
C LEU A 160 -16.86 -13.18 -2.99
N HIS A 161 -16.42 -14.37 -2.61
CA HIS A 161 -15.85 -14.63 -1.30
C HIS A 161 -14.35 -14.28 -1.31
N ALA A 162 -14.03 -13.19 -0.65
CA ALA A 162 -12.65 -12.70 -0.53
C ALA A 162 -12.06 -13.10 0.84
N VAL A 163 -10.89 -13.70 0.82
CA VAL A 163 -10.14 -14.07 2.03
C VAL A 163 -8.87 -13.24 2.09
N VAL A 164 -8.69 -12.54 3.21
CA VAL A 164 -7.49 -11.76 3.51
C VAL A 164 -6.71 -12.47 4.61
N VAL A 165 -5.53 -12.96 4.29
CA VAL A 165 -4.63 -13.61 5.25
C VAL A 165 -3.60 -12.59 5.72
N GLY A 166 -3.78 -12.13 6.96
CA GLY A 166 -3.05 -11.03 7.59
C GLY A 166 -4.02 -9.95 8.09
N ALA A 167 -3.80 -9.43 9.29
CA ALA A 167 -4.71 -8.47 9.93
C ALA A 167 -3.95 -7.25 10.50
N SER A 168 -2.89 -6.82 9.79
CA SER A 168 -2.16 -5.59 10.15
C SER A 168 -3.03 -4.35 9.94
N ASN A 169 -2.76 -3.28 10.71
CA ASN A 169 -3.48 -2.01 10.58
C ASN A 169 -3.19 -1.31 9.24
N ILE A 170 -2.04 -1.59 8.62
CA ILE A 170 -1.60 -0.90 7.41
C ILE A 170 -1.99 -1.63 6.11
N VAL A 171 -2.29 -2.94 6.16
CA VAL A 171 -2.68 -3.72 4.96
C VAL A 171 -3.94 -4.54 5.21
N GLY A 172 -3.91 -5.55 6.08
CA GLY A 172 -4.95 -6.56 6.14
C GLY A 172 -6.33 -6.01 6.54
N ARG A 173 -6.40 -5.19 7.57
CA ARG A 173 -7.66 -4.55 8.01
C ARG A 173 -8.22 -3.61 6.96
N PRO A 174 -7.47 -2.63 6.43
CA PRO A 174 -8.01 -1.77 5.38
C PRO A 174 -8.30 -2.52 4.07
N MET A 175 -7.55 -3.57 3.72
CA MET A 175 -7.85 -4.41 2.56
C MET A 175 -9.22 -5.09 2.69
N THR A 176 -9.55 -5.58 3.89
CA THR A 176 -10.89 -6.14 4.17
C THR A 176 -11.98 -5.11 3.92
N LEU A 177 -11.77 -3.85 4.34
CA LEU A 177 -12.72 -2.75 4.13
C LEU A 177 -12.87 -2.40 2.64
N GLU A 178 -11.77 -2.36 1.89
CA GLU A 178 -11.79 -2.13 0.44
C GLU A 178 -12.59 -3.21 -0.30
N LEU A 179 -12.35 -4.48 0.02
CA LEU A 179 -13.07 -5.60 -0.58
C LEU A 179 -14.55 -5.61 -0.19
N LEU A 180 -14.87 -5.26 1.05
CA LEU A 180 -16.25 -5.10 1.50
C LEU A 180 -16.94 -3.96 0.75
N LEU A 181 -16.27 -2.82 0.56
CA LEU A 181 -16.75 -1.70 -0.23
C LEU A 181 -17.02 -2.08 -1.70
N ALA A 182 -16.17 -2.96 -2.26
CA ALA A 182 -16.28 -3.50 -3.61
C ALA A 182 -17.35 -4.61 -3.77
N GLY A 183 -18.12 -4.90 -2.70
CA GLY A 183 -19.24 -5.85 -2.72
C GLY A 183 -18.83 -7.31 -2.50
N CYS A 184 -17.62 -7.59 -2.01
CA CYS A 184 -17.23 -8.94 -1.60
C CYS A 184 -17.83 -9.34 -0.26
N THR A 185 -18.05 -10.65 -0.06
CA THR A 185 -18.13 -11.24 1.29
C THR A 185 -16.71 -11.47 1.77
N THR A 186 -16.32 -10.89 2.91
CA THR A 186 -14.93 -10.90 3.35
C THR A 186 -14.71 -11.79 4.58
N THR A 187 -13.62 -12.55 4.57
CA THR A 187 -13.09 -13.27 5.72
C THR A 187 -11.66 -12.79 5.99
N THR A 188 -11.39 -12.30 7.21
CA THR A 188 -10.03 -11.89 7.61
C THR A 188 -9.42 -12.92 8.53
N CYS A 189 -8.30 -13.51 8.11
CA CYS A 189 -7.54 -14.48 8.87
C CYS A 189 -6.34 -13.83 9.57
N HIS A 190 -6.02 -14.31 10.76
CA HIS A 190 -4.92 -13.83 11.58
C HIS A 190 -4.24 -14.99 12.32
N ARG A 191 -3.23 -14.74 13.15
CA ARG A 191 -2.44 -15.76 13.84
C ARG A 191 -3.24 -16.72 14.74
N PHE A 192 -4.47 -16.38 15.09
CA PHE A 192 -5.36 -17.21 15.91
C PHE A 192 -6.47 -17.89 15.09
N THR A 193 -6.47 -17.74 13.77
CA THR A 193 -7.46 -18.40 12.90
C THR A 193 -7.24 -19.89 12.94
N ARG A 194 -8.31 -20.62 13.21
CA ARG A 194 -8.34 -22.09 13.10
C ARG A 194 -8.62 -22.47 11.65
N ASP A 195 -8.12 -23.61 11.24
CA ASP A 195 -8.40 -24.22 9.93
C ASP A 195 -8.15 -23.24 8.77
N LEU A 196 -6.97 -22.57 8.80
CA LEU A 196 -6.60 -21.57 7.79
C LEU A 196 -6.68 -22.12 6.36
N GLU A 197 -6.29 -23.39 6.16
CA GLU A 197 -6.38 -24.06 4.85
C GLU A 197 -7.82 -24.03 4.32
N GLU A 198 -8.82 -24.37 5.16
CA GLU A 198 -10.22 -24.37 4.75
C GLU A 198 -10.67 -22.98 4.29
N GLN A 199 -10.24 -21.91 5.00
CA GLN A 199 -10.56 -20.54 4.61
C GLN A 199 -9.96 -20.20 3.26
N VAL A 200 -8.68 -20.55 3.03
CA VAL A 200 -7.98 -20.30 1.77
C VAL A 200 -8.63 -21.06 0.60
N ARG A 201 -8.98 -22.35 0.79
CA ARG A 201 -9.64 -23.19 -0.24
C ARG A 201 -10.99 -22.64 -0.67
N ARG A 202 -11.65 -21.82 0.12
CA ARG A 202 -12.96 -21.23 -0.22
C ARG A 202 -12.85 -19.91 -0.96
N ALA A 203 -11.65 -19.30 -1.02
CA ALA A 203 -11.44 -17.96 -1.58
C ALA A 203 -11.61 -17.93 -3.11
N ASP A 204 -12.55 -17.13 -3.59
CA ASP A 204 -12.60 -16.71 -5.01
C ASP A 204 -11.53 -15.66 -5.30
N LEU A 205 -11.26 -14.82 -4.29
CA LEU A 205 -10.22 -13.80 -4.26
C LEU A 205 -9.42 -13.95 -2.97
N LEU A 206 -8.13 -14.21 -3.10
CA LEU A 206 -7.21 -14.38 -1.98
C LEU A 206 -6.20 -13.24 -1.94
N VAL A 207 -6.07 -12.58 -0.80
CA VAL A 207 -5.00 -11.59 -0.53
C VAL A 207 -4.16 -12.09 0.63
N VAL A 208 -2.85 -12.21 0.45
CA VAL A 208 -1.92 -12.70 1.47
C VAL A 208 -0.94 -11.61 1.86
N ALA A 209 -0.91 -11.24 3.14
CA ALA A 209 -0.11 -10.15 3.68
C ALA A 209 0.38 -10.48 5.12
N VAL A 210 1.22 -11.51 5.25
CA VAL A 210 1.74 -11.99 6.54
C VAL A 210 3.24 -11.75 6.73
N GLY A 211 3.98 -11.45 5.65
CA GLY A 211 5.41 -11.22 5.68
C GLY A 211 6.22 -12.47 6.02
N LYS A 212 5.79 -13.63 5.52
CA LYS A 212 6.49 -14.92 5.71
C LYS A 212 6.63 -15.63 4.38
N PRO A 213 7.85 -16.02 3.98
CA PRO A 213 8.10 -16.63 2.68
C PRO A 213 7.31 -17.95 2.52
N ASN A 214 6.60 -18.08 1.39
CA ASN A 214 5.86 -19.29 1.01
C ASN A 214 4.91 -19.83 2.10
N PHE A 215 4.30 -18.92 2.86
CA PHE A 215 3.43 -19.26 4.00
C PHE A 215 2.15 -19.99 3.56
N ILE A 216 1.61 -19.67 2.40
CA ILE A 216 0.45 -20.33 1.82
C ILE A 216 0.92 -21.32 0.77
N PRO A 217 0.74 -22.64 1.01
CA PRO A 217 0.98 -23.66 0.00
C PRO A 217 0.11 -23.47 -1.25
N GLY A 218 0.68 -23.68 -2.41
CA GLY A 218 -0.02 -23.48 -3.68
C GLY A 218 -1.20 -24.42 -3.89
N GLU A 219 -1.18 -25.61 -3.31
CA GLU A 219 -2.27 -26.59 -3.36
C GLU A 219 -3.52 -26.15 -2.59
N TRP A 220 -3.42 -25.15 -1.70
CA TRP A 220 -4.58 -24.60 -1.01
C TRP A 220 -5.38 -23.64 -1.89
N ILE A 221 -4.81 -23.18 -3.00
CA ILE A 221 -5.48 -22.23 -3.88
C ILE A 221 -6.65 -22.89 -4.57
N LYS A 222 -7.83 -22.30 -4.42
CA LYS A 222 -9.03 -22.71 -5.14
C LYS A 222 -8.81 -22.62 -6.66
N PRO A 223 -9.12 -23.67 -7.43
CA PRO A 223 -9.02 -23.60 -8.88
C PRO A 223 -9.79 -22.41 -9.45
N GLY A 224 -9.12 -21.59 -10.25
CA GLY A 224 -9.71 -20.40 -10.84
C GLY A 224 -9.73 -19.15 -9.94
N ALA A 225 -9.16 -19.18 -8.74
CA ALA A 225 -9.09 -18.03 -7.85
C ALA A 225 -8.21 -16.90 -8.41
N LEU A 226 -8.49 -15.67 -7.99
CA LEU A 226 -7.61 -14.51 -8.14
C LEU A 226 -6.74 -14.39 -6.89
N VAL A 227 -5.41 -14.40 -7.05
CA VAL A 227 -4.44 -14.41 -5.95
C VAL A 227 -3.60 -13.14 -5.98
N ILE A 228 -3.64 -12.40 -4.89
CA ILE A 228 -2.82 -11.20 -4.65
C ILE A 228 -1.83 -11.51 -3.53
N ASP A 229 -0.58 -11.62 -3.87
CA ASP A 229 0.52 -11.79 -2.91
C ASP A 229 1.14 -10.43 -2.61
N VAL A 230 1.01 -9.99 -1.36
CA VAL A 230 1.54 -8.71 -0.87
C VAL A 230 2.94 -8.89 -0.26
N GLY A 231 3.30 -10.12 0.09
CA GLY A 231 4.57 -10.44 0.74
C GLY A 231 5.77 -10.03 -0.11
N ILE A 232 6.79 -9.48 0.55
CA ILE A 232 8.11 -9.22 -0.03
C ILE A 232 9.13 -9.71 0.98
N ASN A 233 9.59 -10.92 0.80
CA ASN A 233 10.52 -11.59 1.71
C ASN A 233 11.86 -11.77 1.03
N ARG A 234 12.94 -11.29 1.64
CA ARG A 234 14.31 -11.51 1.17
C ARG A 234 14.86 -12.79 1.76
N LEU A 235 15.23 -13.73 0.92
CA LEU A 235 15.89 -14.96 1.32
C LEU A 235 17.40 -14.76 1.57
N ALA A 236 18.04 -15.78 2.15
CA ALA A 236 19.47 -15.73 2.47
C ALA A 236 20.38 -15.57 1.23
N ASP A 237 19.94 -16.03 0.07
CA ASP A 237 20.62 -15.86 -1.22
C ASP A 237 20.38 -14.48 -1.88
N GLY A 238 19.60 -13.61 -1.22
CA GLY A 238 19.24 -12.28 -1.72
C GLY A 238 18.02 -12.24 -2.65
N SER A 239 17.47 -13.38 -3.05
CA SER A 239 16.24 -13.44 -3.86
C SER A 239 15.02 -12.93 -3.09
N LEU A 240 14.02 -12.46 -3.83
CA LEU A 240 12.76 -12.00 -3.26
C LEU A 240 11.66 -13.00 -3.60
N VAL A 241 10.91 -13.39 -2.57
CA VAL A 241 9.73 -14.26 -2.71
C VAL A 241 8.53 -13.67 -1.98
N GLY A 242 7.35 -14.09 -2.37
CA GLY A 242 6.10 -13.72 -1.72
C GLY A 242 5.75 -14.57 -0.51
N ASP A 243 4.54 -14.35 0.00
CA ASP A 243 3.94 -15.13 1.08
C ASP A 243 3.25 -16.39 0.53
N VAL A 244 3.03 -16.50 -0.78
CA VAL A 244 2.41 -17.63 -1.47
C VAL A 244 3.47 -18.44 -2.20
N GLU A 245 3.37 -19.77 -2.16
CA GLU A 245 4.18 -20.67 -2.99
C GLU A 245 3.78 -20.51 -4.46
N PHE A 246 4.52 -19.64 -5.16
CA PHE A 246 4.12 -19.07 -6.44
C PHE A 246 3.91 -20.11 -7.55
N GLU A 247 4.88 -21.02 -7.75
CA GLU A 247 4.84 -21.93 -8.91
C GLU A 247 3.67 -22.91 -8.84
N THR A 248 3.38 -23.46 -7.66
CA THR A 248 2.23 -24.35 -7.47
C THR A 248 0.93 -23.55 -7.52
N ALA A 249 0.86 -22.38 -6.85
CA ALA A 249 -0.31 -21.51 -6.89
C ALA A 249 -0.68 -21.07 -8.32
N ARG A 250 0.32 -20.79 -9.17
CA ARG A 250 0.16 -20.43 -10.58
C ARG A 250 -0.53 -21.52 -11.39
N SER A 251 -0.41 -22.79 -11.02
CA SER A 251 -1.08 -23.88 -11.71
C SER A 251 -2.57 -24.00 -11.39
N HIS A 252 -3.02 -23.40 -10.27
CA HIS A 252 -4.41 -23.44 -9.78
C HIS A 252 -5.17 -22.14 -10.05
N ALA A 253 -4.54 -20.99 -9.83
CA ALA A 253 -5.16 -19.69 -9.96
C ALA A 253 -5.55 -19.34 -11.41
N ALA A 254 -6.55 -18.46 -11.57
CA ALA A 254 -6.82 -17.81 -12.85
C ALA A 254 -5.89 -16.58 -13.05
N PHE A 255 -5.63 -15.84 -11.98
CA PHE A 255 -4.75 -14.67 -11.96
C PHE A 255 -3.88 -14.71 -10.71
N ILE A 256 -2.64 -14.24 -10.82
CA ILE A 256 -1.71 -14.14 -9.69
C ILE A 256 -0.75 -12.98 -9.87
N THR A 257 -0.43 -12.27 -8.78
CA THR A 257 0.63 -11.27 -8.76
C THR A 257 2.00 -11.93 -8.57
N PRO A 258 3.05 -11.53 -9.30
CA PRO A 258 4.40 -12.00 -9.08
C PRO A 258 5.07 -11.24 -7.91
N VAL A 259 6.08 -11.85 -7.29
CA VAL A 259 6.98 -11.17 -6.35
C VAL A 259 8.43 -11.43 -6.80
N PRO A 260 9.19 -10.37 -7.11
CA PRO A 260 8.82 -8.95 -7.16
C PRO A 260 7.98 -8.57 -8.40
N GLY A 261 7.38 -7.37 -8.36
CA GLY A 261 6.75 -6.76 -9.54
C GLY A 261 5.22 -6.79 -9.57
N GLY A 262 4.60 -7.35 -8.52
CA GLY A 262 3.15 -7.29 -8.30
C GLY A 262 2.75 -6.05 -7.48
N VAL A 263 2.44 -6.24 -6.19
CA VAL A 263 1.85 -5.21 -5.32
C VAL A 263 2.83 -4.08 -4.97
N GLY A 264 4.12 -4.36 -4.74
CA GLY A 264 5.08 -3.36 -4.27
C GLY A 264 5.13 -2.07 -5.10
N PRO A 265 5.24 -2.12 -6.44
CA PRO A 265 5.20 -0.93 -7.29
C PRO A 265 3.91 -0.12 -7.16
N MET A 266 2.78 -0.76 -6.87
CA MET A 266 1.47 -0.12 -6.74
C MET A 266 1.37 0.76 -5.49
N THR A 267 2.01 0.36 -4.39
CA THR A 267 2.05 1.19 -3.17
C THR A 267 2.64 2.57 -3.45
N VAL A 268 3.74 2.62 -4.23
CA VAL A 268 4.38 3.89 -4.61
C VAL A 268 3.51 4.69 -5.58
N ALA A 269 2.87 4.04 -6.55
CA ALA A 269 1.98 4.72 -7.49
C ALA A 269 0.74 5.31 -6.77
N SER A 270 0.14 4.56 -5.86
CA SER A 270 -1.01 5.02 -5.06
C SER A 270 -0.63 6.18 -4.12
N LEU A 271 0.61 6.20 -3.60
CA LEU A 271 1.12 7.34 -2.84
C LEU A 271 1.17 8.61 -3.69
N MET A 272 1.62 8.52 -4.94
CA MET A 272 1.62 9.67 -5.85
C MET A 272 0.19 10.16 -6.13
N GLU A 273 -0.75 9.25 -6.38
CA GLU A 273 -2.16 9.63 -6.56
C GLU A 273 -2.74 10.29 -5.30
N ASN A 274 -2.52 9.72 -4.10
CA ASN A 274 -3.03 10.30 -2.86
C ASN A 274 -2.45 11.69 -2.61
N THR A 275 -1.15 11.91 -2.88
CA THR A 275 -0.52 13.22 -2.73
C THR A 275 -1.12 14.25 -3.72
N LEU A 276 -1.40 13.84 -4.95
CA LEU A 276 -2.07 14.71 -5.93
C LEU A 276 -3.50 15.03 -5.51
N ILE A 277 -4.25 14.05 -4.98
CA ILE A 277 -5.60 14.25 -4.45
C ILE A 277 -5.55 15.22 -3.26
N ALA A 278 -4.66 15.01 -2.30
CA ALA A 278 -4.49 15.90 -1.15
C ALA A 278 -4.24 17.35 -1.59
N CYS A 279 -3.34 17.56 -2.54
CA CYS A 279 -3.06 18.87 -3.11
C CYS A 279 -4.29 19.49 -3.78
N SER A 280 -5.00 18.72 -4.60
CA SER A 280 -6.04 19.26 -5.48
C SER A 280 -7.40 19.44 -4.81
N GLU A 281 -7.72 18.60 -3.82
CA GLU A 281 -9.04 18.58 -3.18
C GLU A 281 -9.07 19.27 -1.81
N TYR A 282 -7.91 19.34 -1.12
CA TYR A 282 -7.88 19.85 0.23
C TYR A 282 -7.00 21.09 0.42
N HIS A 283 -6.01 21.35 -0.47
CA HIS A 283 -5.01 22.41 -0.24
C HIS A 283 -4.92 23.44 -1.38
N ASP A 284 -5.77 23.37 -2.40
CA ASP A 284 -5.84 24.37 -3.50
C ASP A 284 -6.61 25.64 -3.14
#